data_33b8841377bb58ba640c10a7d91205a0
#
_entry.id   33b8841377bb58ba640c10a7d91205a0
#
_cell.length_a   1.000
_cell.length_b   1.000
_cell.length_c   1.000
_cell.angle_alpha   90.00
_cell.angle_beta   90.00
_cell.angle_gamma   90.00
#
_symmetry.space_group_name_H-M   'P 1'
#
loop_
_entity.id
_entity.type
_entity.pdbx_description
1 polymer ?
#
loop_
_entity_poly.entity_id
_entity_poly.type
_entity_poly.pdbx_seq_one_letter_code
_entity_poly.pdbx_strand_id
1 'polypeptide(L)'
;ISQAKRQRGQTRVNMETKKTSLYNLHQKYDARFVEFAGYQMPIQYKDGIIQEHKFTRSNSGIFDVSHMGQLFITGEDDLTENLENIFPIDLKKLNLNQSKYSFLMNKEGGIYDDLIITKMQKGYLIILNAACKNQDFKIIEEKLNKKYVMNLDERLSLIAIQGPDAKNVIEKIVPNSNKLKFMNGNKFYFEKTEIYITRSGYTGEDGFEVSIENQKVERFAELLIENGSKLIGLGARDTLRLEAGLCLYGNDIDLKTSPIEANLKWAISKNRIESDYPGSNIIKNQIQKGVKRLRVGIKPETRVIARGDTKIFNDENKEIGKVTSGTFGPSVECSIAMGYVENTYSSVNSKIFLEVRGKKVPANICNLPFYKKNYLTGEINV
;
A
#
# COMPACT_ATOMS: atom_id res chain seq x y z
N ILE A 1 -1.65 13.62 -3.72
CA ILE A 1 -1.99 15.08 -3.77
C ILE A 1 -3.06 15.36 -4.86
N SER A 2 -3.32 14.46 -5.83
CA SER A 2 -4.32 14.69 -6.90
C SER A 2 -5.79 14.47 -6.46
N GLN A 3 -6.07 13.71 -5.42
CA GLN A 3 -7.44 13.48 -4.94
C GLN A 3 -8.13 14.73 -4.35
N ALA A 4 -7.38 15.69 -3.81
CA ALA A 4 -7.93 16.91 -3.22
C ALA A 4 -8.61 17.86 -4.24
N LYS A 5 -8.46 17.63 -5.55
CA LYS A 5 -9.03 18.50 -6.59
C LYS A 5 -10.32 17.99 -7.24
N ARG A 6 -10.75 16.75 -7.05
CA ARG A 6 -11.92 16.17 -7.75
C ARG A 6 -13.26 16.27 -7.03
N GLN A 7 -13.29 16.71 -5.77
CA GLN A 7 -14.56 16.89 -5.03
C GLN A 7 -15.05 18.37 -4.95
N ARG A 8 -14.84 19.17 -5.99
CA ARG A 8 -15.43 20.49 -6.08
C ARG A 8 -16.84 20.42 -6.69
N GLY A 9 -17.83 19.97 -5.92
CA GLY A 9 -19.21 19.91 -6.40
C GLY A 9 -20.25 19.46 -5.39
N GLN A 10 -19.84 19.07 -4.20
CA GLN A 10 -20.80 18.78 -3.12
C GLN A 10 -20.57 19.76 -1.96
N THR A 11 -21.66 20.27 -1.42
CA THR A 11 -21.72 21.13 -0.23
C THR A 11 -20.77 20.61 0.83
N ARG A 12 -19.69 21.37 1.13
CA ARG A 12 -18.77 21.08 2.24
C ARG A 12 -19.58 21.15 3.53
N VAL A 13 -20.02 20.02 4.04
CA VAL A 13 -20.20 19.86 5.47
C VAL A 13 -18.78 20.00 6.03
N ASN A 14 -18.55 21.00 6.89
CA ASN A 14 -17.30 21.15 7.64
C ASN A 14 -17.16 19.95 8.59
N MET A 15 -16.73 18.80 8.07
CA MET A 15 -16.30 17.70 8.93
C MET A 15 -14.89 18.06 9.41
N GLU A 16 -14.75 18.23 10.70
CA GLU A 16 -13.47 18.42 11.36
C GLU A 16 -12.53 17.26 10.98
N THR A 17 -11.36 17.57 10.41
CA THR A 17 -10.41 16.54 9.99
C THR A 17 -9.86 15.81 11.21
N LYS A 18 -9.89 14.47 11.18
CA LYS A 18 -9.40 13.62 12.26
C LYS A 18 -7.88 13.81 12.46
N LYS A 19 -7.43 13.55 13.68
CA LYS A 19 -6.02 13.51 14.07
C LYS A 19 -5.65 12.10 14.49
N THR A 20 -4.44 11.67 14.16
CA THR A 20 -3.88 10.42 14.71
C THR A 20 -3.39 10.65 16.13
N SER A 21 -3.13 9.58 16.87
CA SER A 21 -2.58 9.67 18.23
C SER A 21 -1.17 10.26 18.28
N LEU A 22 -0.45 10.27 17.15
CA LEU A 22 0.87 10.88 17.03
C LEU A 22 0.84 12.36 16.59
N TYR A 23 -0.33 12.97 16.43
CA TYR A 23 -0.45 14.36 15.94
C TYR A 23 0.43 15.35 16.72
N ASN A 24 0.43 15.28 18.05
CA ASN A 24 1.24 16.18 18.89
C ASN A 24 2.74 15.91 18.73
N LEU A 25 3.14 14.64 18.60
CA LEU A 25 4.52 14.29 18.30
C LEU A 25 4.95 14.85 16.93
N HIS A 26 4.10 14.78 15.91
CA HIS A 26 4.39 15.36 14.60
C HIS A 26 4.59 16.87 14.70
N GLN A 27 3.76 17.59 15.49
CA GLN A 27 3.93 19.04 15.74
C GLN A 27 5.27 19.34 16.44
N LYS A 28 5.65 18.56 17.47
CA LYS A 28 6.92 18.68 18.20
C LYS A 28 8.15 18.56 17.27
N TYR A 29 8.02 17.81 16.16
CA TYR A 29 9.06 17.62 15.15
C TYR A 29 8.85 18.48 13.89
N ASP A 30 8.14 19.60 13.99
CA ASP A 30 7.93 20.58 12.92
C ASP A 30 7.37 19.98 11.61
N ALA A 31 6.45 19.03 11.73
CA ALA A 31 5.80 18.44 10.58
C ALA A 31 4.98 19.47 9.79
N ARG A 32 5.09 19.45 8.47
CA ARG A 32 4.15 20.12 7.60
C ARG A 32 2.97 19.20 7.33
N PHE A 33 1.75 19.65 7.68
CA PHE A 33 0.55 18.84 7.53
C PHE A 33 -0.19 19.07 6.22
N VAL A 34 -0.90 18.02 5.80
CA VAL A 34 -1.89 18.02 4.72
C VAL A 34 -3.10 17.20 5.13
N GLU A 35 -4.26 17.51 4.56
CA GLU A 35 -5.42 16.64 4.66
C GLU A 35 -5.23 15.43 3.72
N PHE A 36 -5.31 14.23 4.29
CA PHE A 36 -5.23 12.97 3.55
C PHE A 36 -6.23 11.97 4.13
N ALA A 37 -7.14 11.46 3.28
CA ALA A 37 -8.19 10.49 3.67
C ALA A 37 -9.00 10.91 4.92
N GLY A 38 -9.26 12.23 5.08
CA GLY A 38 -10.00 12.80 6.22
C GLY A 38 -9.17 12.99 7.50
N TYR A 39 -7.86 12.82 7.42
CA TYR A 39 -6.94 13.03 8.53
C TYR A 39 -5.94 14.15 8.26
N GLN A 40 -5.49 14.82 9.33
CA GLN A 40 -4.33 15.72 9.30
C GLN A 40 -3.05 14.88 9.37
N MET A 41 -2.38 14.71 8.25
CA MET A 41 -1.21 13.84 8.14
C MET A 41 0.08 14.61 7.82
N PRO A 42 1.24 14.21 8.36
CA PRO A 42 2.51 14.84 8.03
C PRO A 42 2.88 14.51 6.57
N ILE A 43 3.03 15.54 5.73
CA ILE A 43 3.51 15.37 4.35
C ILE A 43 5.04 15.25 4.32
N GLN A 44 5.73 16.02 5.18
CA GLN A 44 7.17 16.01 5.35
C GLN A 44 7.54 16.68 6.69
N TYR A 45 8.76 16.44 7.12
CA TYR A 45 9.42 17.13 8.23
C TYR A 45 10.49 18.10 7.72
N LYS A 46 11.31 18.64 8.63
CA LYS A 46 12.33 19.65 8.31
C LYS A 46 13.33 19.23 7.23
N ASP A 47 13.72 17.95 7.21
CA ASP A 47 14.67 17.41 6.23
C ASP A 47 14.11 17.42 4.79
N GLY A 48 12.78 17.37 4.64
CA GLY A 48 12.08 17.37 3.37
C GLY A 48 12.08 16.00 2.68
N ILE A 49 11.18 15.84 1.71
CA ILE A 49 10.83 14.55 1.07
C ILE A 49 12.04 13.77 0.58
N ILE A 50 13.00 14.43 -0.09
CA ILE A 50 14.14 13.73 -0.70
C ILE A 50 15.07 13.16 0.36
N GLN A 51 15.35 13.91 1.42
CA GLN A 51 16.24 13.46 2.49
C GLN A 51 15.55 12.39 3.35
N GLU A 52 14.27 12.54 3.64
CA GLU A 52 13.47 11.52 4.32
C GLU A 52 13.46 10.19 3.55
N HIS A 53 13.29 10.25 2.22
CA HIS A 53 13.37 9.09 1.35
C HIS A 53 14.76 8.43 1.43
N LYS A 54 15.85 9.21 1.24
CA LYS A 54 17.22 8.68 1.28
C LYS A 54 17.55 8.12 2.66
N PHE A 55 17.07 8.76 3.72
CA PHE A 55 17.25 8.26 5.09
C PHE A 55 16.59 6.89 5.27
N THR A 56 15.36 6.71 4.77
CA THR A 56 14.68 5.41 4.84
C THR A 56 15.42 4.32 4.07
N ARG A 57 16.06 4.66 2.94
CA ARG A 57 16.88 3.70 2.16
C ARG A 57 18.15 3.25 2.87
N SER A 58 18.69 4.07 3.77
CA SER A 58 19.98 3.81 4.42
C SER A 58 19.92 3.52 5.91
N ASN A 59 18.80 3.85 6.57
CA ASN A 59 18.63 3.76 8.03
C ASN A 59 17.26 3.17 8.40
N SER A 60 16.60 3.74 9.41
CA SER A 60 15.26 3.36 9.88
C SER A 60 14.32 4.55 9.90
N GLY A 61 13.28 4.54 9.06
CA GLY A 61 12.23 5.54 9.01
C GLY A 61 10.96 5.07 9.73
N ILE A 62 10.30 5.98 10.45
CA ILE A 62 9.02 5.77 11.14
C ILE A 62 7.92 6.46 10.34
N PHE A 63 6.89 5.72 9.94
CA PHE A 63 5.71 6.24 9.24
C PHE A 63 4.50 6.07 10.14
N ASP A 64 3.81 7.17 10.43
CA ASP A 64 2.47 7.08 11.00
C ASP A 64 1.47 6.65 9.91
N VAL A 65 0.91 5.47 10.07
CA VAL A 65 -0.13 4.90 9.21
C VAL A 65 -1.40 4.59 10.00
N SER A 66 -1.59 5.23 11.16
CA SER A 66 -2.73 5.03 12.05
C SER A 66 -4.08 5.44 11.45
N HIS A 67 -4.07 6.16 10.33
CA HIS A 67 -5.28 6.47 9.56
C HIS A 67 -5.85 5.24 8.84
N MET A 68 -5.07 4.19 8.63
CA MET A 68 -5.52 2.93 8.02
C MET A 68 -6.51 2.18 8.94
N GLY A 69 -7.32 1.28 8.35
CA GLY A 69 -8.24 0.46 9.10
C GLY A 69 -7.60 -0.83 9.57
N GLN A 70 -7.83 -1.20 10.84
CA GLN A 70 -7.47 -2.48 11.42
C GLN A 70 -8.75 -3.24 11.74
N LEU A 71 -9.18 -4.10 10.81
CA LEU A 71 -10.41 -4.87 10.92
C LEU A 71 -10.12 -6.28 11.44
N PHE A 72 -10.64 -6.60 12.62
CA PHE A 72 -10.63 -7.94 13.18
C PHE A 72 -11.96 -8.64 12.87
N ILE A 73 -11.88 -9.86 12.33
CA ILE A 73 -13.05 -10.72 12.07
C ILE A 73 -12.85 -12.03 12.80
N THR A 74 -13.78 -12.35 13.69
CA THR A 74 -13.76 -13.60 14.48
C THR A 74 -15.09 -14.33 14.33
N GLY A 75 -15.06 -15.66 14.41
CA GLY A 75 -16.27 -16.47 14.28
C GLY A 75 -15.98 -17.96 14.28
N GLU A 76 -16.96 -18.73 13.84
CA GLU A 76 -16.94 -20.18 13.80
C GLU A 76 -16.09 -20.76 12.66
N ASP A 77 -16.01 -22.08 12.57
CA ASP A 77 -15.12 -22.83 11.66
C ASP A 77 -15.32 -22.51 10.17
N ASP A 78 -16.52 -22.10 9.75
CA ASP A 78 -16.84 -21.76 8.37
C ASP A 78 -16.41 -20.33 7.95
N LEU A 79 -15.88 -19.50 8.87
CA LEU A 79 -15.40 -18.14 8.56
C LEU A 79 -14.39 -18.12 7.42
N THR A 80 -13.44 -19.05 7.43
CA THR A 80 -12.39 -19.15 6.39
C THR A 80 -13.00 -19.35 5.01
N GLU A 81 -13.97 -20.25 4.87
CA GLU A 81 -14.64 -20.50 3.60
C GLU A 81 -15.45 -19.31 3.12
N ASN A 82 -16.19 -18.67 4.02
CA ASN A 82 -16.97 -17.48 3.69
C ASN A 82 -16.09 -16.29 3.29
N LEU A 83 -14.91 -16.13 3.88
CA LEU A 83 -13.94 -15.11 3.44
C LEU A 83 -13.31 -15.46 2.09
N GLU A 84 -13.07 -16.74 1.78
CA GLU A 84 -12.61 -17.17 0.47
C GLU A 84 -13.65 -16.91 -0.65
N ASN A 85 -14.94 -16.84 -0.32
CA ASN A 85 -15.99 -16.43 -1.26
C ASN A 85 -16.03 -14.91 -1.50
N ILE A 86 -15.25 -14.13 -0.73
CA ILE A 86 -15.13 -12.68 -0.86
C ILE A 86 -13.81 -12.30 -1.53
N PHE A 87 -12.72 -12.99 -1.16
CA PHE A 87 -11.36 -12.65 -1.55
C PHE A 87 -10.74 -13.71 -2.49
N PRO A 88 -9.96 -13.31 -3.52
CA PRO A 88 -9.30 -14.21 -4.45
C PRO A 88 -8.05 -14.90 -3.86
N ILE A 89 -8.12 -15.35 -2.61
CA ILE A 89 -6.99 -15.84 -1.83
C ILE A 89 -7.31 -17.20 -1.19
N ASP A 90 -6.34 -18.09 -1.11
CA ASP A 90 -6.41 -19.36 -0.39
C ASP A 90 -6.03 -19.13 1.07
N LEU A 91 -7.04 -18.89 1.91
CA LEU A 91 -6.87 -18.65 3.34
C LEU A 91 -6.67 -19.96 4.12
N LYS A 92 -7.17 -21.09 3.58
CA LYS A 92 -6.99 -22.43 4.20
C LYS A 92 -5.51 -22.80 4.29
N LYS A 93 -4.71 -22.40 3.28
CA LYS A 93 -3.27 -22.65 3.24
C LYS A 93 -2.41 -21.65 4.01
N LEU A 94 -2.97 -20.55 4.50
CA LEU A 94 -2.20 -19.65 5.36
C LEU A 94 -1.88 -20.32 6.70
N ASN A 95 -0.62 -20.25 7.08
CA ASN A 95 -0.19 -20.60 8.43
C ASN A 95 -0.67 -19.56 9.44
N LEU A 96 -0.75 -19.93 10.72
CA LEU A 96 -1.00 -18.99 11.79
C LEU A 96 -0.01 -17.82 11.73
N ASN A 97 -0.52 -16.60 11.87
CA ASN A 97 0.24 -15.33 11.80
C ASN A 97 0.87 -15.02 10.42
N GLN A 98 0.56 -15.78 9.39
CA GLN A 98 0.96 -15.46 8.04
C GLN A 98 0.02 -14.44 7.41
N SER A 99 0.62 -13.45 6.74
CA SER A 99 -0.08 -12.37 6.02
C SER A 99 0.00 -12.58 4.51
N LYS A 100 -1.01 -12.08 3.79
CA LYS A 100 -1.01 -12.05 2.33
C LYS A 100 -1.73 -10.83 1.80
N TYR A 101 -1.18 -10.27 0.73
CA TYR A 101 -1.82 -9.21 -0.04
C TYR A 101 -2.95 -9.76 -0.89
N SER A 102 -4.08 -9.08 -0.92
CA SER A 102 -5.27 -9.47 -1.66
C SER A 102 -6.12 -8.26 -2.05
N PHE A 103 -7.28 -8.51 -2.63
CA PHE A 103 -8.21 -7.49 -3.12
C PHE A 103 -9.63 -7.75 -2.62
N LEU A 104 -10.35 -6.68 -2.29
CA LEU A 104 -11.81 -6.67 -2.25
C LEU A 104 -12.29 -6.24 -3.64
N MET A 105 -13.06 -7.10 -4.32
CA MET A 105 -13.43 -6.91 -5.73
C MET A 105 -14.93 -6.72 -5.92
N ASN A 106 -15.30 -6.00 -7.00
CA ASN A 106 -16.67 -5.93 -7.49
C ASN A 106 -16.95 -7.04 -8.52
N LYS A 107 -18.22 -7.19 -8.92
CA LYS A 107 -18.66 -8.22 -9.87
C LYS A 107 -18.13 -8.00 -11.28
N GLU A 108 -17.79 -6.77 -11.62
CA GLU A 108 -17.22 -6.34 -12.90
C GLU A 108 -15.71 -6.54 -12.99
N GLY A 109 -15.10 -7.13 -11.94
CA GLY A 109 -13.66 -7.44 -11.88
C GLY A 109 -12.79 -6.25 -11.46
N GLY A 110 -13.36 -5.10 -11.11
CA GLY A 110 -12.64 -3.96 -10.56
C GLY A 110 -12.35 -4.12 -9.06
N ILE A 111 -11.46 -3.29 -8.54
CA ILE A 111 -10.94 -3.37 -7.17
C ILE A 111 -11.63 -2.30 -6.32
N TYR A 112 -12.35 -2.71 -5.24
CA TYR A 112 -12.85 -1.81 -4.20
C TYR A 112 -11.72 -1.31 -3.30
N ASP A 113 -10.82 -2.23 -2.92
CA ASP A 113 -9.62 -1.93 -2.13
C ASP A 113 -8.58 -3.03 -2.29
N ASP A 114 -7.31 -2.68 -2.13
CA ASP A 114 -6.21 -3.60 -1.93
C ASP A 114 -5.82 -3.63 -0.44
N LEU A 115 -5.60 -4.83 0.09
CA LEU A 115 -5.53 -5.04 1.52
C LEU A 115 -4.58 -6.18 1.91
N ILE A 116 -4.22 -6.24 3.19
CA ILE A 116 -3.43 -7.33 3.74
C ILE A 116 -4.31 -8.14 4.70
N ILE A 117 -4.40 -9.44 4.47
CA ILE A 117 -5.11 -10.39 5.33
C ILE A 117 -4.09 -11.22 6.11
N THR A 118 -4.20 -11.23 7.43
CA THR A 118 -3.38 -12.04 8.34
C THR A 118 -4.22 -13.06 9.07
N LYS A 119 -3.83 -14.33 9.05
CA LYS A 119 -4.52 -15.39 9.81
C LYS A 119 -4.12 -15.30 11.28
N MET A 120 -5.10 -15.06 12.13
CA MET A 120 -4.93 -14.97 13.58
C MET A 120 -5.38 -16.26 14.26
N GLN A 121 -5.04 -16.44 15.53
CA GLN A 121 -5.48 -17.61 16.32
C GLN A 121 -7.00 -17.75 16.37
N LYS A 122 -7.73 -16.64 16.38
CA LYS A 122 -9.20 -16.60 16.38
C LYS A 122 -9.69 -15.69 15.25
N GLY A 123 -9.61 -16.16 13.99
CA GLY A 123 -10.10 -15.42 12.84
C GLY A 123 -8.98 -14.68 12.06
N TYR A 124 -9.24 -13.46 11.65
CA TYR A 124 -8.38 -12.72 10.72
C TYR A 124 -8.25 -11.25 11.11
N LEU A 125 -7.05 -10.70 10.91
CA LEU A 125 -6.80 -9.25 10.88
C LEU A 125 -6.69 -8.81 9.43
N ILE A 126 -7.42 -7.77 9.04
CA ILE A 126 -7.38 -7.18 7.70
C ILE A 126 -6.99 -5.71 7.85
N ILE A 127 -5.90 -5.32 7.17
CA ILE A 127 -5.47 -3.92 7.08
C ILE A 127 -6.07 -3.33 5.82
N LEU A 128 -6.88 -2.26 5.98
CA LEU A 128 -7.66 -1.58 4.96
C LEU A 128 -7.10 -0.19 4.67
N ASN A 129 -7.18 0.27 3.42
CA ASN A 129 -6.81 1.64 3.09
C ASN A 129 -7.73 2.66 3.77
N ALA A 130 -7.14 3.76 4.24
CA ALA A 130 -7.83 4.76 5.05
C ALA A 130 -9.09 5.34 4.39
N ALA A 131 -9.04 5.59 3.08
CA ALA A 131 -10.17 6.14 2.33
C ALA A 131 -11.31 5.12 2.12
N CYS A 132 -11.00 3.83 2.16
CA CYS A 132 -11.91 2.74 1.83
C CYS A 132 -12.49 2.03 3.07
N LYS A 133 -11.80 2.07 4.21
CA LYS A 133 -12.06 1.23 5.39
C LYS A 133 -13.53 1.14 5.84
N ASN A 134 -14.27 2.25 5.80
CA ASN A 134 -15.67 2.25 6.23
C ASN A 134 -16.61 1.61 5.17
N GLN A 135 -16.28 1.77 3.89
CA GLN A 135 -17.01 1.13 2.79
C GLN A 135 -16.70 -0.36 2.77
N ASP A 136 -15.44 -0.72 2.92
CA ASP A 136 -14.99 -2.12 2.93
C ASP A 136 -15.60 -2.90 4.08
N PHE A 137 -15.62 -2.29 5.29
CA PHE A 137 -16.31 -2.88 6.44
C PHE A 137 -17.76 -3.26 6.09
N LYS A 138 -18.53 -2.33 5.50
CA LYS A 138 -19.92 -2.57 5.13
C LYS A 138 -20.06 -3.67 4.07
N ILE A 139 -19.22 -3.63 3.03
CA ILE A 139 -19.25 -4.63 1.96
C ILE A 139 -18.94 -6.03 2.52
N ILE A 140 -17.93 -6.15 3.38
CA ILE A 140 -17.55 -7.43 3.98
C ILE A 140 -18.66 -7.91 4.94
N GLU A 141 -19.21 -7.03 5.78
CA GLU A 141 -20.28 -7.34 6.72
C GLU A 141 -21.53 -7.85 5.98
N GLU A 142 -21.95 -7.19 4.90
CA GLU A 142 -23.07 -7.59 4.07
C GLU A 142 -22.84 -8.97 3.42
N LYS A 143 -21.65 -9.20 2.88
CA LYS A 143 -21.27 -10.47 2.25
C LYS A 143 -21.19 -11.63 3.24
N LEU A 144 -20.82 -11.35 4.46
CA LEU A 144 -20.79 -12.32 5.56
C LEU A 144 -22.16 -12.48 6.26
N ASN A 145 -23.25 -11.85 5.72
CA ASN A 145 -24.60 -11.91 6.27
C ASN A 145 -24.68 -11.58 7.78
N LYS A 146 -23.76 -10.71 8.25
CA LYS A 146 -23.64 -10.31 9.67
C LYS A 146 -23.50 -11.47 10.66
N LYS A 147 -22.98 -12.61 10.19
CA LYS A 147 -22.86 -13.84 10.98
C LYS A 147 -21.70 -13.79 11.99
N TYR A 148 -20.66 -12.98 11.72
CA TYR A 148 -19.41 -13.00 12.46
C TYR A 148 -19.20 -11.71 13.24
N VAL A 149 -18.37 -11.77 14.29
CA VAL A 149 -17.98 -10.57 15.02
C VAL A 149 -16.92 -9.81 14.23
N MET A 150 -17.23 -8.58 13.85
CA MET A 150 -16.36 -7.67 13.11
C MET A 150 -16.08 -6.44 13.97
N ASN A 151 -14.81 -6.10 14.12
CA ASN A 151 -14.35 -4.94 14.89
C ASN A 151 -13.32 -4.14 14.11
N LEU A 152 -13.72 -2.96 13.63
CA LEU A 152 -12.78 -1.96 13.10
C LEU A 152 -12.24 -1.17 14.30
N ASP A 153 -11.06 -1.56 14.81
CA ASP A 153 -10.57 -1.10 16.10
C ASP A 153 -9.89 0.27 16.02
N GLU A 154 -10.62 1.31 16.37
CA GLU A 154 -10.10 2.69 16.42
C GLU A 154 -9.26 3.00 17.67
N ARG A 155 -9.13 2.06 18.63
CA ARG A 155 -8.28 2.21 19.82
C ARG A 155 -6.81 1.91 19.51
N LEU A 156 -6.54 1.36 18.32
CA LEU A 156 -5.21 0.96 17.88
C LEU A 156 -4.64 1.95 16.87
N SER A 157 -3.42 2.36 17.12
CA SER A 157 -2.55 3.01 16.15
C SER A 157 -1.81 1.96 15.33
N LEU A 158 -1.42 2.32 14.12
CA LEU A 158 -0.55 1.52 13.27
C LEU A 158 0.64 2.39 12.84
N ILE A 159 1.86 1.92 13.13
CA ILE A 159 3.09 2.59 12.69
C ILE A 159 3.96 1.62 11.89
N ALA A 160 4.57 2.11 10.82
CA ALA A 160 5.52 1.33 10.05
C ALA A 160 6.95 1.81 10.33
N ILE A 161 7.88 0.86 10.51
CA ILE A 161 9.29 1.08 10.76
C ILE A 161 10.02 0.43 9.59
N GLN A 162 10.64 1.23 8.72
CA GLN A 162 11.11 0.77 7.41
C GLN A 162 12.55 1.19 7.15
N GLY A 163 13.30 0.31 6.51
CA GLY A 163 14.70 0.54 6.13
C GLY A 163 15.64 -0.55 6.64
N PRO A 164 16.90 -0.59 6.17
CA PRO A 164 17.84 -1.67 6.49
C PRO A 164 18.15 -1.80 7.99
N ASP A 165 18.06 -0.70 8.75
CA ASP A 165 18.29 -0.69 10.20
C ASP A 165 17.02 -0.95 11.02
N ALA A 166 15.85 -1.02 10.43
CA ALA A 166 14.58 -1.22 11.13
C ALA A 166 14.61 -2.45 12.06
N LYS A 167 15.22 -3.56 11.59
CA LYS A 167 15.37 -4.79 12.37
C LYS A 167 16.21 -4.62 13.63
N ASN A 168 17.25 -3.79 13.57
CA ASN A 168 18.17 -3.56 14.70
C ASN A 168 17.54 -2.61 15.72
N VAL A 169 16.79 -1.61 15.24
CA VAL A 169 16.10 -0.64 16.09
C VAL A 169 14.96 -1.29 16.86
N ILE A 170 14.07 -2.02 16.16
CA ILE A 170 12.91 -2.63 16.82
C ILE A 170 13.30 -3.73 17.81
N GLU A 171 14.38 -4.48 17.53
CA GLU A 171 14.88 -5.53 18.41
C GLU A 171 15.30 -5.00 19.78
N LYS A 172 15.86 -3.77 19.84
CA LYS A 172 16.25 -3.13 21.12
C LYS A 172 15.03 -2.80 22.00
N ILE A 173 13.86 -2.58 21.40
CA ILE A 173 12.63 -2.17 22.09
C ILE A 173 11.75 -3.39 22.35
N VAL A 174 11.66 -4.30 21.37
CA VAL A 174 10.85 -5.51 21.40
C VAL A 174 11.72 -6.71 21.04
N PRO A 175 12.36 -7.37 22.03
CA PRO A 175 13.25 -8.49 21.79
C PRO A 175 12.59 -9.63 20.99
N ASN A 176 13.36 -10.25 20.10
CA ASN A 176 12.93 -11.32 19.18
C ASN A 176 12.00 -10.89 18.04
N SER A 177 11.66 -9.62 17.91
CA SER A 177 10.84 -9.12 16.79
C SER A 177 11.56 -9.27 15.44
N ASN A 178 12.88 -9.16 15.41
CA ASN A 178 13.72 -9.32 14.22
C ASN A 178 13.72 -10.76 13.63
N LYS A 179 13.25 -11.75 14.39
CA LYS A 179 13.11 -13.16 13.96
C LYS A 179 11.88 -13.39 13.08
N LEU A 180 10.97 -12.45 12.99
CA LEU A 180 9.82 -12.54 12.10
C LEU A 180 10.30 -12.69 10.65
N LYS A 181 9.64 -13.56 9.88
CA LYS A 181 9.83 -13.68 8.44
C LYS A 181 8.97 -12.65 7.72
N PHE A 182 9.36 -12.28 6.51
CA PHE A 182 8.55 -11.39 5.66
C PHE A 182 7.13 -11.94 5.48
N MET A 183 6.13 -11.08 5.56
CA MET A 183 4.69 -11.42 5.55
C MET A 183 4.28 -12.39 6.66
N ASN A 184 4.94 -12.32 7.81
CA ASN A 184 4.51 -12.99 9.03
C ASN A 184 4.45 -11.99 10.19
N GLY A 185 3.56 -12.24 11.13
CA GLY A 185 3.43 -11.45 12.34
C GLY A 185 3.50 -12.32 13.61
N ASN A 186 3.49 -11.69 14.73
CA ASN A 186 3.29 -12.33 16.02
C ASN A 186 2.86 -11.30 17.07
N LYS A 187 2.34 -11.81 18.20
CA LYS A 187 2.10 -11.05 19.41
C LYS A 187 3.40 -10.86 20.17
N PHE A 188 3.62 -9.64 20.62
CA PHE A 188 4.71 -9.24 21.50
C PHE A 188 4.16 -8.40 22.65
N TYR A 189 5.05 -7.98 23.54
CA TYR A 189 4.68 -7.11 24.67
C TYR A 189 5.58 -5.89 24.69
N PHE A 190 4.96 -4.73 24.85
CA PHE A 190 5.61 -3.46 25.10
C PHE A 190 5.06 -2.86 26.39
N GLU A 191 5.92 -2.61 27.40
CA GLU A 191 5.51 -2.12 28.73
C GLU A 191 4.28 -2.85 29.30
N LYS A 192 4.28 -4.19 29.23
CA LYS A 192 3.18 -5.09 29.68
C LYS A 192 1.90 -5.03 28.84
N THR A 193 1.83 -4.20 27.79
CA THR A 193 0.71 -4.15 26.85
C THR A 193 1.00 -5.07 25.67
N GLU A 194 0.01 -5.88 25.26
CA GLU A 194 0.11 -6.70 24.06
C GLU A 194 0.12 -5.80 22.82
N ILE A 195 1.06 -6.05 21.93
CA ILE A 195 1.17 -5.42 20.61
C ILE A 195 1.24 -6.51 19.55
N TYR A 196 0.84 -6.20 18.32
CA TYR A 196 0.99 -7.12 17.21
C TYR A 196 1.96 -6.53 16.19
N ILE A 197 2.99 -7.29 15.82
CA ILE A 197 4.01 -6.86 14.87
C ILE A 197 3.98 -7.78 13.66
N THR A 198 3.90 -7.21 12.47
CA THR A 198 4.13 -7.91 11.20
C THR A 198 5.43 -7.43 10.56
N ARG A 199 6.14 -8.33 9.88
CA ARG A 199 7.27 -7.94 9.04
C ARG A 199 6.75 -7.69 7.63
N SER A 200 6.44 -6.46 7.34
CA SER A 200 5.76 -5.98 6.14
C SER A 200 6.07 -4.51 5.90
N GLY A 201 5.59 -3.95 4.80
CA GLY A 201 5.73 -2.53 4.53
C GLY A 201 5.43 -2.13 3.10
N TYR A 202 5.53 -0.83 2.83
CA TYR A 202 5.13 -0.19 1.59
C TYR A 202 6.25 0.65 0.96
N THR A 203 7.50 0.31 1.23
CA THR A 203 8.68 1.09 0.81
C THR A 203 9.61 0.37 -0.15
N GLY A 204 9.48 -0.95 -0.25
CA GLY A 204 10.47 -1.79 -0.93
C GLY A 204 11.68 -2.14 -0.08
N GLU A 205 11.81 -1.55 1.13
CA GLU A 205 12.80 -1.94 2.12
C GLU A 205 12.23 -2.96 3.10
N ASP A 206 13.12 -3.64 3.81
CA ASP A 206 12.77 -4.46 4.96
C ASP A 206 12.17 -3.57 6.06
N GLY A 207 11.25 -4.13 6.85
CA GLY A 207 10.63 -3.37 7.92
C GLY A 207 9.46 -4.07 8.57
N PHE A 208 8.83 -3.36 9.50
CA PHE A 208 7.78 -3.87 10.37
C PHE A 208 6.61 -2.90 10.42
N GLU A 209 5.43 -3.45 10.66
CA GLU A 209 4.23 -2.68 10.99
C GLU A 209 3.77 -3.11 12.38
N VAL A 210 3.56 -2.14 13.26
CA VAL A 210 3.24 -2.34 14.67
C VAL A 210 1.85 -1.81 14.97
N SER A 211 0.95 -2.71 15.34
CA SER A 211 -0.36 -2.41 15.90
C SER A 211 -0.24 -2.27 17.41
N ILE A 212 -0.57 -1.10 17.95
CA ILE A 212 -0.35 -0.73 19.34
C ILE A 212 -1.48 0.18 19.84
N GLU A 213 -1.83 0.10 21.11
CA GLU A 213 -2.82 1.00 21.71
C GLU A 213 -2.45 2.47 21.56
N ASN A 214 -3.45 3.29 21.25
CA ASN A 214 -3.31 4.74 21.06
C ASN A 214 -2.57 5.44 22.20
N GLN A 215 -2.77 4.97 23.45
CA GLN A 215 -2.14 5.55 24.63
C GLN A 215 -0.65 5.24 24.75
N LYS A 216 -0.16 4.23 24.03
CA LYS A 216 1.23 3.74 24.09
C LYS A 216 2.06 4.14 22.87
N VAL A 217 1.43 4.54 21.77
CA VAL A 217 2.12 4.74 20.48
C VAL A 217 3.14 5.89 20.51
N GLU A 218 2.86 6.98 21.23
CA GLU A 218 3.77 8.12 21.32
C GLU A 218 5.07 7.71 22.02
N ARG A 219 4.97 7.04 23.19
CA ARG A 219 6.16 6.52 23.91
C ARG A 219 6.95 5.51 23.07
N PHE A 220 6.24 4.64 22.34
CA PHE A 220 6.88 3.67 21.44
C PHE A 220 7.65 4.39 20.31
N ALA A 221 7.03 5.40 19.70
CA ALA A 221 7.67 6.20 18.65
C ALA A 221 8.88 7.00 19.17
N GLU A 222 8.80 7.57 20.37
CA GLU A 222 9.94 8.26 21.01
C GLU A 222 11.13 7.31 21.22
N LEU A 223 10.89 6.08 21.69
CA LEU A 223 11.96 5.08 21.85
C LEU A 223 12.58 4.69 20.50
N LEU A 224 11.80 4.59 19.43
CA LEU A 224 12.35 4.38 18.09
C LEU A 224 13.27 5.53 17.67
N ILE A 225 12.87 6.77 17.95
CA ILE A 225 13.67 7.97 17.64
C ILE A 225 14.95 8.00 18.49
N GLU A 226 14.86 7.73 19.78
CA GLU A 226 16.00 7.62 20.71
C GLU A 226 17.03 6.56 20.23
N ASN A 227 16.56 5.52 19.52
CA ASN A 227 17.40 4.47 18.95
C ASN A 227 17.81 4.71 17.46
N GLY A 228 17.67 5.94 16.97
CA GLY A 228 18.23 6.38 15.69
C GLY A 228 17.25 6.40 14.52
N SER A 229 15.97 6.08 14.71
CA SER A 229 14.97 6.26 13.65
C SER A 229 14.55 7.72 13.49
N LYS A 230 14.05 8.09 12.31
CA LYS A 230 13.45 9.40 12.04
C LYS A 230 12.00 9.27 11.61
N LEU A 231 11.19 10.25 11.97
CA LEU A 231 9.83 10.41 11.45
C LEU A 231 9.87 10.75 9.96
N ILE A 232 9.02 10.09 9.18
CA ILE A 232 8.98 10.19 7.71
C ILE A 232 7.56 10.52 7.28
N GLY A 233 7.42 11.53 6.41
CA GLY A 233 6.12 11.99 5.93
C GLY A 233 5.58 11.21 4.73
N LEU A 234 4.31 11.51 4.39
CA LEU A 234 3.60 10.88 3.25
C LEU A 234 4.28 11.16 1.91
N GLY A 235 5.00 12.30 1.78
CA GLY A 235 5.70 12.62 0.54
C GLY A 235 6.83 11.62 0.24
N ALA A 236 7.63 11.26 1.23
CA ALA A 236 8.66 10.23 1.09
C ALA A 236 8.03 8.84 0.98
N ARG A 237 6.94 8.54 1.71
CA ARG A 237 6.18 7.29 1.53
C ARG A 237 5.74 7.09 0.08
N ASP A 238 5.25 8.14 -0.59
CA ASP A 238 4.81 8.06 -1.99
C ASP A 238 5.97 7.86 -2.97
N THR A 239 7.10 8.53 -2.77
CA THR A 239 8.28 8.31 -3.64
C THR A 239 8.90 6.92 -3.44
N LEU A 240 8.95 6.41 -2.21
CA LEU A 240 9.46 5.06 -1.87
C LEU A 240 8.59 3.95 -2.48
N ARG A 241 7.26 4.02 -2.30
CA ARG A 241 6.35 3.02 -2.85
C ARG A 241 6.39 3.00 -4.39
N LEU A 242 6.49 4.19 -5.03
CA LEU A 242 6.53 4.30 -6.48
C LEU A 242 7.82 3.68 -7.05
N GLU A 243 8.97 3.95 -6.43
CA GLU A 243 10.23 3.27 -6.79
C GLU A 243 10.13 1.74 -6.64
N ALA A 244 9.43 1.27 -5.62
CA ALA A 244 9.16 -0.15 -5.40
C ALA A 244 8.09 -0.73 -6.34
N GLY A 245 7.48 0.08 -7.21
CA GLY A 245 6.44 -0.34 -8.16
C GLY A 245 5.13 -0.76 -7.50
N LEU A 246 4.86 -0.30 -6.25
CA LEU A 246 3.65 -0.61 -5.50
C LEU A 246 2.53 0.35 -5.86
N CYS A 247 1.31 -0.19 -6.04
CA CYS A 247 0.13 0.59 -6.38
C CYS A 247 -0.33 1.46 -5.23
N LEU A 248 -0.93 2.60 -5.55
CA LEU A 248 -1.72 3.42 -4.64
C LEU A 248 -3.19 3.34 -5.07
N TYR A 249 -4.05 2.88 -4.19
CA TYR A 249 -5.50 2.82 -4.45
C TYR A 249 -6.07 4.21 -4.77
N GLY A 250 -6.96 4.28 -5.73
CA GLY A 250 -7.53 5.52 -6.24
C GLY A 250 -6.66 6.26 -7.27
N ASN A 251 -5.39 5.84 -7.43
CA ASN A 251 -4.50 6.33 -8.47
C ASN A 251 -4.19 5.23 -9.49
N ASP A 252 -3.53 4.17 -9.04
CA ASP A 252 -3.02 3.09 -9.90
C ASP A 252 -4.02 1.95 -10.07
N ILE A 253 -4.90 1.74 -9.11
CA ILE A 253 -5.98 0.76 -9.11
C ILE A 253 -7.26 1.39 -8.58
N ASP A 254 -8.40 0.95 -9.11
CA ASP A 254 -9.71 1.50 -8.80
C ASP A 254 -10.84 0.51 -9.15
N LEU A 255 -12.10 0.98 -9.03
CA LEU A 255 -13.32 0.21 -9.34
C LEU A 255 -13.44 -0.28 -10.80
N LYS A 256 -12.62 0.25 -11.72
CA LYS A 256 -12.65 -0.07 -13.16
C LYS A 256 -11.41 -0.81 -13.62
N THR A 257 -10.50 -1.11 -12.71
CA THR A 257 -9.21 -1.73 -12.99
C THR A 257 -9.16 -3.12 -12.37
N SER A 258 -8.91 -4.13 -13.19
CA SER A 258 -8.77 -5.50 -12.69
C SER A 258 -7.33 -5.78 -12.19
N PRO A 259 -7.15 -6.77 -11.32
CA PRO A 259 -5.82 -7.24 -10.91
C PRO A 259 -4.95 -7.70 -12.10
N ILE A 260 -5.56 -8.18 -13.19
CA ILE A 260 -4.81 -8.63 -14.38
C ILE A 260 -4.29 -7.42 -15.16
N GLU A 261 -5.15 -6.42 -15.43
CA GLU A 261 -4.72 -5.15 -16.03
C GLU A 261 -3.64 -4.45 -15.20
N ALA A 262 -3.78 -4.50 -13.86
CA ALA A 262 -2.83 -3.90 -12.91
C ALA A 262 -1.49 -4.66 -12.80
N ASN A 263 -1.31 -5.77 -13.53
CA ASN A 263 -0.14 -6.64 -13.43
C ASN A 263 0.08 -7.18 -12.00
N LEU A 264 -1.04 -7.54 -11.33
CA LEU A 264 -1.10 -8.04 -9.96
C LEU A 264 -1.66 -9.47 -9.88
N LYS A 265 -1.65 -10.23 -10.99
CA LYS A 265 -2.10 -11.63 -11.05
C LYS A 265 -1.47 -12.50 -9.94
N TRP A 266 -0.23 -12.21 -9.56
CA TRP A 266 0.50 -12.94 -8.52
C TRP A 266 -0.19 -12.91 -7.13
N ALA A 267 -1.03 -11.91 -6.87
CA ALA A 267 -1.78 -11.80 -5.62
C ALA A 267 -3.02 -12.71 -5.56
N ILE A 268 -3.49 -13.18 -6.72
CA ILE A 268 -4.57 -14.18 -6.81
C ILE A 268 -3.97 -15.55 -6.58
N SER A 269 -4.48 -16.30 -5.61
CA SER A 269 -4.00 -17.68 -5.36
C SER A 269 -4.34 -18.60 -6.52
N LYS A 270 -3.37 -19.42 -6.96
CA LYS A 270 -3.51 -20.29 -8.15
C LYS A 270 -4.77 -21.16 -8.13
N ASN A 271 -5.07 -21.78 -6.97
CA ASN A 271 -6.24 -22.62 -6.78
C ASN A 271 -7.55 -21.84 -6.63
N ARG A 272 -7.49 -20.50 -6.54
CA ARG A 272 -8.68 -19.63 -6.51
C ARG A 272 -9.05 -19.09 -7.89
N ILE A 273 -8.22 -19.26 -8.90
CA ILE A 273 -8.50 -18.79 -10.27
C ILE A 273 -9.81 -19.39 -10.80
N GLU A 274 -10.07 -20.66 -10.52
CA GLU A 274 -11.27 -21.37 -10.96
C GLU A 274 -12.44 -21.33 -9.96
N SER A 275 -12.26 -20.67 -8.81
CA SER A 275 -13.27 -20.57 -7.76
C SER A 275 -14.19 -19.36 -7.97
N ASP A 276 -15.33 -19.36 -7.26
CA ASP A 276 -16.24 -18.25 -7.25
C ASP A 276 -15.86 -17.25 -6.16
N TYR A 277 -15.72 -16.00 -6.58
CA TYR A 277 -15.61 -14.77 -5.78
C TYR A 277 -16.02 -13.59 -6.67
N PRO A 278 -16.32 -12.42 -6.15
CA PRO A 278 -16.75 -11.29 -6.97
C PRO A 278 -15.74 -10.97 -8.07
N GLY A 279 -16.20 -10.93 -9.32
CA GLY A 279 -15.35 -10.66 -10.49
C GLY A 279 -14.56 -11.84 -11.03
N SER A 280 -14.64 -13.05 -10.44
CA SER A 280 -13.88 -14.23 -10.86
C SER A 280 -14.03 -14.56 -12.35
N ASN A 281 -15.23 -14.45 -12.92
CA ASN A 281 -15.47 -14.71 -14.35
C ASN A 281 -14.70 -13.74 -15.26
N ILE A 282 -14.58 -12.48 -14.87
CA ILE A 282 -13.78 -11.49 -15.60
C ILE A 282 -12.30 -11.85 -15.52
N ILE A 283 -11.83 -12.20 -14.33
CA ILE A 283 -10.43 -12.62 -14.11
C ILE A 283 -10.07 -13.85 -14.94
N LYS A 284 -10.91 -14.90 -14.93
CA LYS A 284 -10.74 -16.11 -15.75
C LYS A 284 -10.62 -15.75 -17.24
N ASN A 285 -11.55 -14.97 -17.75
CA ASN A 285 -11.56 -14.53 -19.15
C ASN A 285 -10.29 -13.73 -19.51
N GLN A 286 -9.86 -12.80 -18.64
CA GLN A 286 -8.66 -11.99 -18.87
C GLN A 286 -7.36 -12.84 -18.81
N ILE A 287 -7.30 -13.86 -17.97
CA ILE A 287 -6.17 -14.80 -17.92
C ILE A 287 -6.09 -15.61 -19.21
N GLN A 288 -7.23 -16.02 -19.77
CA GLN A 288 -7.29 -16.85 -20.98
C GLN A 288 -7.09 -16.05 -22.26
N LYS A 289 -7.71 -14.88 -22.38
CA LYS A 289 -7.75 -14.08 -23.62
C LYS A 289 -6.80 -12.89 -23.61
N GLY A 290 -6.16 -12.58 -22.47
CA GLY A 290 -5.38 -11.37 -22.27
C GLY A 290 -6.25 -10.14 -21.93
N VAL A 291 -5.59 -9.01 -21.71
CA VAL A 291 -6.18 -7.72 -21.38
C VAL A 291 -5.93 -6.68 -22.49
N LYS A 292 -6.82 -5.71 -22.61
CA LYS A 292 -6.67 -4.62 -23.60
C LYS A 292 -5.59 -3.62 -23.21
N ARG A 293 -5.39 -3.40 -21.92
CA ARG A 293 -4.39 -2.46 -21.35
C ARG A 293 -3.63 -3.14 -20.22
N LEU A 294 -2.42 -2.69 -20.00
CA LEU A 294 -1.56 -3.22 -18.92
C LEU A 294 -0.85 -2.09 -18.19
N ARG A 295 -0.75 -2.22 -16.85
CA ARG A 295 0.06 -1.32 -16.04
C ARG A 295 1.54 -1.59 -16.25
N VAL A 296 2.30 -0.54 -16.54
CA VAL A 296 3.72 -0.57 -16.85
C VAL A 296 4.50 0.47 -16.06
N GLY A 297 5.81 0.26 -15.95
CA GLY A 297 6.77 1.29 -15.54
C GLY A 297 7.11 2.16 -16.73
N ILE A 298 7.29 3.47 -16.50
CA ILE A 298 7.59 4.48 -17.52
C ILE A 298 8.77 5.32 -17.04
N LYS A 299 9.78 5.45 -17.88
CA LYS A 299 10.95 6.27 -17.61
C LYS A 299 11.05 7.37 -18.68
N PRO A 300 10.73 8.64 -18.35
CA PRO A 300 10.98 9.78 -19.22
C PRO A 300 12.48 9.93 -19.52
N GLU A 301 12.83 10.31 -20.74
CA GLU A 301 14.23 10.56 -21.12
C GLU A 301 14.79 11.87 -20.54
N THR A 302 13.93 12.70 -19.97
CA THR A 302 14.28 13.97 -19.34
C THR A 302 13.83 14.01 -17.88
N ARG A 303 14.27 15.01 -17.10
CA ARG A 303 13.85 15.21 -15.70
C ARG A 303 12.40 15.73 -15.54
N VAL A 304 11.59 15.64 -16.57
CA VAL A 304 10.18 16.06 -16.50
C VAL A 304 9.35 15.05 -15.72
N ILE A 305 8.61 15.52 -14.73
CA ILE A 305 7.71 14.68 -13.94
C ILE A 305 6.35 14.62 -14.64
N ALA A 306 5.97 13.45 -15.11
CA ALA A 306 4.63 13.15 -15.60
C ALA A 306 3.73 12.74 -14.43
N ARG A 307 2.74 13.55 -14.09
CA ARG A 307 1.80 13.28 -13.00
C ARG A 307 0.59 12.48 -13.49
N GLY A 308 -0.23 12.02 -12.55
CA GLY A 308 -1.49 11.35 -12.90
C GLY A 308 -2.33 12.13 -13.93
N ASP A 309 -3.03 11.40 -14.78
CA ASP A 309 -3.78 11.86 -15.95
C ASP A 309 -2.93 12.39 -17.13
N THR A 310 -1.59 12.37 -17.05
CA THR A 310 -0.74 12.67 -18.21
C THR A 310 -1.02 11.65 -19.31
N LYS A 311 -1.36 12.13 -20.51
CA LYS A 311 -1.65 11.28 -21.66
C LYS A 311 -0.37 10.66 -22.23
N ILE A 312 -0.48 9.42 -22.71
CA ILE A 312 0.58 8.65 -23.34
C ILE A 312 0.23 8.45 -24.81
N PHE A 313 1.20 8.69 -25.69
CA PHE A 313 1.04 8.56 -27.13
C PHE A 313 2.10 7.63 -27.71
N ASN A 314 1.76 7.01 -28.86
CA ASN A 314 2.72 6.32 -29.71
C ASN A 314 3.43 7.30 -30.66
N ASP A 315 4.30 6.78 -31.54
CA ASP A 315 5.04 7.52 -32.55
C ASP A 315 4.15 8.12 -33.65
N GLU A 316 2.97 7.51 -33.91
CA GLU A 316 1.96 8.03 -34.85
C GLU A 316 1.06 9.11 -34.20
N ASN A 317 1.36 9.57 -32.98
CA ASN A 317 0.58 10.54 -32.21
C ASN A 317 -0.83 10.06 -31.81
N LYS A 318 -1.08 8.75 -31.76
CA LYS A 318 -2.30 8.16 -31.22
C LYS A 318 -2.19 8.11 -29.69
N GLU A 319 -3.23 8.53 -28.95
CA GLU A 319 -3.33 8.33 -27.52
C GLU A 319 -3.49 6.83 -27.22
N ILE A 320 -2.55 6.22 -26.49
CA ILE A 320 -2.49 4.80 -26.17
C ILE A 320 -2.63 4.51 -24.68
N GLY A 321 -2.74 5.54 -23.83
CA GLY A 321 -2.86 5.34 -22.41
C GLY A 321 -2.70 6.59 -21.57
N LYS A 322 -2.58 6.36 -20.25
CA LYS A 322 -2.44 7.44 -19.24
C LYS A 322 -1.51 7.03 -18.10
N VAL A 323 -0.78 8.01 -17.61
CA VAL A 323 -0.02 7.92 -16.35
C VAL A 323 -1.01 7.94 -15.18
N THR A 324 -0.76 7.11 -14.18
CA THR A 324 -1.53 7.07 -12.93
C THR A 324 -0.77 7.67 -11.75
N SER A 325 0.52 7.42 -11.67
CA SER A 325 1.43 7.96 -10.65
C SER A 325 2.75 8.36 -11.26
N GLY A 326 3.34 9.47 -10.80
CA GLY A 326 4.65 9.90 -11.29
C GLY A 326 5.33 10.88 -10.37
N THR A 327 6.64 10.72 -10.21
CA THR A 327 7.50 11.53 -9.35
C THR A 327 8.94 11.56 -9.85
N PHE A 328 9.78 12.35 -9.18
CA PHE A 328 11.21 12.14 -9.20
C PHE A 328 11.56 11.03 -8.20
N GLY A 329 12.30 10.01 -8.62
CA GLY A 329 12.78 8.92 -7.78
C GLY A 329 14.15 9.27 -7.18
N PRO A 330 14.22 9.55 -5.85
CA PRO A 330 15.47 10.00 -5.23
C PRO A 330 16.59 8.95 -5.20
N SER A 331 16.24 7.65 -5.21
CA SER A 331 17.24 6.56 -5.25
C SER A 331 17.73 6.27 -6.65
N VAL A 332 16.84 6.39 -7.64
CA VAL A 332 17.17 6.13 -9.06
C VAL A 332 17.58 7.40 -9.80
N GLU A 333 17.55 8.55 -9.14
CA GLU A 333 17.97 9.89 -9.59
C GLU A 333 17.39 10.33 -10.92
N CYS A 334 16.20 9.84 -11.26
CA CYS A 334 15.49 10.17 -12.49
C CYS A 334 13.98 10.27 -12.28
N SER A 335 13.29 10.86 -13.23
CA SER A 335 11.82 10.85 -13.28
C SER A 335 11.32 9.45 -13.59
N ILE A 336 10.32 9.01 -12.83
CA ILE A 336 9.66 7.72 -12.98
C ILE A 336 8.15 7.90 -12.93
N ALA A 337 7.43 7.03 -13.63
CA ALA A 337 5.99 7.01 -13.58
C ALA A 337 5.44 5.58 -13.75
N MET A 338 4.24 5.34 -13.25
CA MET A 338 3.43 4.18 -13.62
C MET A 338 2.21 4.65 -14.38
N GLY A 339 1.70 3.81 -15.25
CA GLY A 339 0.50 4.11 -16.01
C GLY A 339 0.01 2.88 -16.77
N TYR A 340 -1.11 3.05 -17.44
CA TYR A 340 -1.69 2.03 -18.31
C TYR A 340 -1.50 2.41 -19.75
N VAL A 341 -1.07 1.43 -20.55
CA VAL A 341 -0.97 1.53 -22.02
C VAL A 341 -1.78 0.41 -22.68
N GLU A 342 -2.22 0.61 -23.91
CA GLU A 342 -2.74 -0.49 -24.73
C GLU A 342 -1.73 -1.63 -24.73
N ASN A 343 -2.19 -2.86 -24.56
CA ASN A 343 -1.30 -4.02 -24.32
C ASN A 343 -0.27 -4.25 -25.42
N THR A 344 -0.57 -3.85 -26.66
CA THR A 344 0.35 -3.92 -27.80
C THR A 344 1.60 -3.05 -27.63
N TYR A 345 1.56 -2.02 -26.77
CA TYR A 345 2.67 -1.13 -26.46
C TYR A 345 3.35 -1.40 -25.12
N SER A 346 2.94 -2.47 -24.41
CA SER A 346 3.41 -2.75 -23.03
C SER A 346 4.80 -3.39 -22.94
N SER A 347 5.42 -3.74 -24.06
CA SER A 347 6.75 -4.37 -24.10
C SER A 347 7.83 -3.43 -23.54
N VAL A 348 8.76 -4.00 -22.77
CA VAL A 348 9.90 -3.24 -22.22
C VAL A 348 10.73 -2.65 -23.39
N ASN A 349 11.22 -1.43 -23.20
CA ASN A 349 11.90 -0.60 -24.17
C ASN A 349 11.04 -0.06 -25.32
N SER A 350 9.72 -0.27 -25.32
CA SER A 350 8.84 0.42 -26.27
C SER A 350 8.93 1.93 -26.07
N LYS A 351 9.17 2.67 -27.15
CA LYS A 351 9.18 4.14 -27.16
C LYS A 351 7.76 4.67 -27.12
N ILE A 352 7.53 5.63 -26.25
CA ILE A 352 6.25 6.32 -26.07
C ILE A 352 6.51 7.82 -25.86
N PHE A 353 5.46 8.62 -25.89
CA PHE A 353 5.53 10.05 -25.65
C PHE A 353 4.53 10.47 -24.57
N LEU A 354 4.98 11.29 -23.63
CA LEU A 354 4.17 11.85 -22.55
C LEU A 354 3.79 13.29 -22.85
N GLU A 355 2.53 13.64 -22.77
CA GLU A 355 2.11 15.03 -22.99
C GLU A 355 2.20 15.83 -21.68
N VAL A 356 3.31 16.52 -21.49
CA VAL A 356 3.52 17.35 -20.30
C VAL A 356 3.55 18.83 -20.69
N ARG A 357 2.62 19.61 -20.12
CA ARG A 357 2.47 21.06 -20.42
C ARG A 357 2.39 21.35 -21.92
N GLY A 358 1.63 20.54 -22.66
CA GLY A 358 1.42 20.69 -24.10
C GLY A 358 2.62 20.29 -24.98
N LYS A 359 3.66 19.69 -24.38
CA LYS A 359 4.83 19.18 -25.12
C LYS A 359 4.90 17.66 -25.06
N LYS A 360 5.30 17.03 -26.15
CA LYS A 360 5.59 15.59 -26.19
C LYS A 360 6.99 15.34 -25.67
N VAL A 361 7.09 14.60 -24.56
CA VAL A 361 8.35 14.22 -23.93
C VAL A 361 8.57 12.74 -24.22
N PRO A 362 9.68 12.36 -24.87
CA PRO A 362 9.99 10.96 -25.11
C PRO A 362 10.22 10.21 -23.80
N ALA A 363 9.74 8.98 -23.76
CA ALA A 363 9.87 8.07 -22.63
C ALA A 363 9.92 6.61 -23.10
N ASN A 364 10.38 5.72 -22.24
CA ASN A 364 10.45 4.30 -22.52
C ASN A 364 9.65 3.50 -21.48
N ILE A 365 9.01 2.44 -21.92
CA ILE A 365 8.44 1.42 -21.02
C ILE A 365 9.59 0.67 -20.33
N CYS A 366 9.48 0.46 -19.06
CA CYS A 366 10.47 -0.28 -18.28
C CYS A 366 9.83 -1.26 -17.30
N ASN A 367 10.65 -2.18 -16.78
CA ASN A 367 10.22 -3.11 -15.76
C ASN A 367 9.91 -2.41 -14.42
N LEU A 368 9.03 -3.01 -13.65
CA LEU A 368 8.81 -2.72 -12.24
C LEU A 368 9.43 -3.84 -11.40
N PRO A 369 10.02 -3.52 -10.25
CA PRO A 369 10.18 -2.19 -9.65
C PRO A 369 11.29 -1.35 -10.30
N PHE A 370 11.26 -0.02 -10.12
CA PHE A 370 12.35 0.88 -10.55
C PHE A 370 13.60 0.76 -9.69
N TYR A 371 13.40 0.49 -8.39
CA TYR A 371 14.42 0.24 -7.40
C TYR A 371 14.27 -1.17 -6.82
N LYS A 372 15.37 -1.93 -6.74
CA LYS A 372 15.35 -3.33 -6.26
C LYS A 372 14.80 -3.40 -4.84
N LYS A 373 13.82 -4.26 -4.64
CA LYS A 373 13.26 -4.52 -3.30
C LYS A 373 14.26 -5.28 -2.43
N ASN A 374 14.37 -4.87 -1.16
CA ASN A 374 15.32 -5.40 -0.19
C ASN A 374 14.62 -6.13 0.97
N TYR A 375 13.52 -6.83 0.70
CA TYR A 375 12.81 -7.62 1.71
C TYR A 375 13.68 -8.79 2.18
N LEU A 376 13.73 -9.02 3.50
CA LEU A 376 14.30 -10.24 4.05
C LEU A 376 13.29 -11.38 3.96
N THR A 377 13.32 -12.11 2.87
CA THR A 377 12.38 -13.21 2.57
C THR A 377 12.65 -14.50 3.35
N GLY A 378 13.66 -14.52 4.21
CA GLY A 378 13.92 -15.66 5.12
C GLY A 378 14.46 -16.92 4.45
N GLU A 379 14.79 -16.89 3.18
CA GLU A 379 15.68 -17.88 2.56
C GLU A 379 17.13 -17.40 2.74
N ILE A 380 17.63 -17.53 3.96
CA ILE A 380 19.06 -17.78 4.14
C ILE A 380 19.21 -19.27 3.86
N ASN A 381 19.46 -19.61 2.61
CA ASN A 381 20.05 -20.89 2.30
C ASN A 381 21.43 -20.89 2.98
N VAL A 382 21.54 -21.68 4.02
CA VAL A 382 22.80 -22.10 4.60
C VAL A 382 23.51 -23.02 3.62
#